data_c45f0240963e9442fe5d0102a6101883
#
_entry.id   c45f0240963e9442fe5d0102a6101883
#
_cell.length_a   1.000
_cell.length_b   1.000
_cell.length_c   1.000
_cell.angle_alpha   90.00
_cell.angle_beta   90.00
_cell.angle_gamma   90.00
#
_symmetry.space_group_name_H-M   'P 1'
#
loop_
_entity.id
_entity.type
_entity.pdbx_description
1 polymer ?
#
loop_
_entity_poly.entity_id
_entity_poly.type
_entity_poly.pdbx_seq_one_letter_code
_entity_poly.pdbx_strand_id
1 'polypeptide(L)'
;MEQTKIPSITFMCRVGDEEPEDGGCAIGGDFVPTTTDQLFGGKKVIVFSLPGAFTPTCSTYQLPGFEQGYEDFKAKGIDEIYVSSVNDSFVMNAWAQHLGIKNVKLIPDGNGELADALGMLADFSVITFGKRSKRFAVVINDGVVEKAFVEPDATDADPDPYGVSSPENVLKSIS
;
A
#
# COMPACT_ATOMS: atom_id res chain seq x y z
N MET A 1 -7.33 -6.70 -14.20
CA MET A 1 -7.19 -5.64 -13.18
C MET A 1 -7.52 -4.26 -13.74
N GLU A 2 -6.95 -3.85 -14.88
CA GLU A 2 -7.34 -2.59 -15.54
C GLU A 2 -8.83 -2.55 -15.86
N GLN A 3 -9.45 -1.38 -15.79
CA GLN A 3 -10.90 -1.14 -15.88
C GLN A 3 -11.74 -1.75 -14.75
N THR A 4 -11.12 -2.31 -13.72
CA THR A 4 -11.84 -2.80 -12.54
C THR A 4 -12.31 -1.61 -11.70
N LYS A 5 -13.61 -1.57 -11.40
CA LYS A 5 -14.15 -0.67 -10.37
C LYS A 5 -13.92 -1.29 -8.99
N ILE A 6 -13.28 -0.55 -8.12
CA ILE A 6 -13.03 -1.02 -6.76
C ILE A 6 -14.35 -0.99 -5.97
N PRO A 7 -14.73 -2.08 -5.31
CA PRO A 7 -15.92 -2.10 -4.47
C PRO A 7 -15.76 -1.20 -3.24
N SER A 8 -16.87 -0.87 -2.60
CA SER A 8 -16.84 -0.16 -1.32
C SER A 8 -16.33 -1.10 -0.23
N ILE A 9 -15.15 -0.77 0.30
CA ILE A 9 -14.47 -1.50 1.39
C ILE A 9 -14.23 -0.50 2.51
N THR A 10 -14.41 -0.92 3.75
CA THR A 10 -14.15 -0.08 4.93
C THR A 10 -12.92 -0.58 5.67
N PHE A 11 -11.94 0.31 5.83
CA PHE A 11 -10.74 0.08 6.63
C PHE A 11 -10.89 0.77 7.99
N MET A 12 -10.43 0.12 9.05
CA MET A 12 -10.37 0.71 10.38
C MET A 12 -8.99 1.36 10.57
N CYS A 13 -8.88 2.62 10.17
CA CYS A 13 -7.65 3.39 10.33
C CYS A 13 -7.52 3.88 11.77
N ARG A 14 -6.29 3.98 12.29
CA ARG A 14 -6.04 4.57 13.60
C ARG A 14 -5.45 5.96 13.46
N VAL A 15 -5.93 6.86 14.29
CA VAL A 15 -5.46 8.26 14.38
C VAL A 15 -5.24 8.65 15.84
N GLY A 16 -4.28 9.55 16.07
CA GLY A 16 -4.01 10.08 17.41
C GLY A 16 -3.31 9.08 18.36
N ASP A 17 -2.65 8.06 17.83
CA ASP A 17 -1.82 7.16 18.62
C ASP A 17 -0.63 7.93 19.22
N GLU A 18 -0.40 7.76 20.50
CA GLU A 18 0.77 8.31 21.22
C GLU A 18 1.76 7.17 21.48
N GLU A 19 3.01 7.40 21.13
CA GLU A 19 4.08 6.46 21.48
C GLU A 19 4.61 6.79 22.88
N PRO A 20 4.65 5.80 23.78
CA PRO A 20 5.27 5.99 25.08
C PRO A 20 6.77 6.24 24.95
N GLU A 21 7.34 7.13 25.77
CA GLU A 21 8.78 7.47 25.78
C GLU A 21 9.68 6.24 26.06
N ASP A 22 9.15 5.20 26.69
CA ASP A 22 9.86 3.97 27.01
C ASP A 22 9.89 2.92 25.88
N GLY A 23 9.34 3.27 24.70
CA GLY A 23 9.29 2.38 23.54
C GLY A 23 8.25 1.26 23.64
N GLY A 24 7.23 1.43 24.47
CA GLY A 24 6.08 0.53 24.56
C GLY A 24 5.17 0.59 23.33
N CYS A 25 4.07 -0.14 23.38
CA CYS A 25 3.05 -0.08 22.33
C CYS A 25 2.33 1.26 22.35
N ALA A 26 1.90 1.74 21.18
CA ALA A 26 1.09 2.94 21.04
C ALA A 26 -0.18 2.86 21.91
N ILE A 27 -0.49 3.93 22.60
CA ILE A 27 -1.63 4.06 23.51
C ILE A 27 -2.50 5.25 23.09
N GLY A 28 -3.75 5.25 23.54
CA GLY A 28 -4.71 6.28 23.14
C GLY A 28 -5.22 6.05 21.73
N GLY A 29 -5.51 7.13 21.02
CA GLY A 29 -5.99 7.11 19.64
C GLY A 29 -7.37 6.45 19.44
N ASP A 30 -7.92 6.65 18.25
CA ASP A 30 -9.24 6.16 17.88
C ASP A 30 -9.20 5.40 16.56
N PHE A 31 -10.10 4.41 16.41
CA PHE A 31 -10.40 3.81 15.13
C PHE A 31 -11.36 4.69 14.33
N VAL A 32 -10.96 5.07 13.13
CA VAL A 32 -11.76 5.84 12.19
C VAL A 32 -12.08 4.97 10.98
N PRO A 33 -13.35 4.59 10.76
CA PRO A 33 -13.75 3.86 9.57
C PRO A 33 -13.54 4.75 8.33
N THR A 34 -12.79 4.24 7.35
CA THR A 34 -12.46 4.96 6.12
C THR A 34 -12.76 4.07 4.93
N THR A 35 -13.57 4.55 4.00
CA THR A 35 -14.01 3.76 2.84
C THR A 35 -13.15 4.01 1.60
N THR A 36 -13.14 3.04 0.67
CA THR A 36 -12.51 3.21 -0.65
C THR A 36 -13.11 4.39 -1.42
N ASP A 37 -14.41 4.67 -1.26
CA ASP A 37 -15.06 5.83 -1.89
C ASP A 37 -14.49 7.16 -1.35
N GLN A 38 -14.20 7.25 -0.06
CA GLN A 38 -13.55 8.42 0.55
C GLN A 38 -12.10 8.57 0.11
N LEU A 39 -11.37 7.47 -0.06
CA LEU A 39 -9.97 7.48 -0.45
C LEU A 39 -9.78 7.80 -1.94
N PHE A 40 -10.62 7.26 -2.81
CA PHE A 40 -10.41 7.26 -4.27
C PHE A 40 -11.43 8.10 -5.04
N GLY A 41 -12.61 8.37 -4.47
CA GLY A 41 -13.69 9.07 -5.17
C GLY A 41 -13.30 10.49 -5.61
N GLY A 42 -13.49 10.79 -6.90
CA GLY A 42 -13.15 12.07 -7.51
C GLY A 42 -11.67 12.41 -7.55
N LYS A 43 -10.79 11.43 -7.33
CA LYS A 43 -9.33 11.62 -7.27
C LYS A 43 -8.61 10.67 -8.22
N LYS A 44 -7.42 11.10 -8.66
CA LYS A 44 -6.45 10.24 -9.33
C LYS A 44 -5.35 9.89 -8.35
N VAL A 45 -5.28 8.61 -7.96
CA VAL A 45 -4.38 8.16 -6.89
C VAL A 45 -3.51 7.00 -7.36
N ILE A 46 -2.40 6.81 -6.68
CA ILE A 46 -1.62 5.57 -6.77
C ILE A 46 -1.85 4.77 -5.50
N VAL A 47 -2.15 3.49 -5.67
CA VAL A 47 -2.10 2.50 -4.60
C VAL A 47 -1.03 1.48 -4.97
N PHE A 48 -0.03 1.31 -4.13
CA PHE A 48 0.89 0.18 -4.25
C PHE A 48 0.73 -0.74 -3.06
N SER A 49 0.92 -2.02 -3.29
CA SER A 49 0.76 -3.05 -2.29
C SER A 49 1.93 -4.03 -2.31
N LEU A 50 2.11 -4.74 -1.21
CA LEU A 50 3.29 -5.53 -0.93
C LEU A 50 2.97 -6.64 0.08
N PRO A 51 3.80 -7.69 0.16
CA PRO A 51 3.53 -8.85 1.03
C PRO A 51 3.47 -8.54 2.52
N GLY A 52 4.14 -7.50 3.00
CA GLY A 52 4.05 -7.17 4.42
C GLY A 52 4.88 -5.97 4.87
N ALA A 53 4.35 -5.25 5.85
CA ALA A 53 5.12 -4.26 6.61
C ALA A 53 6.33 -4.93 7.29
N PHE A 54 7.43 -4.20 7.43
CA PHE A 54 8.71 -4.65 8.00
C PHE A 54 9.41 -5.79 7.22
N THR A 55 8.96 -6.12 6.02
CA THR A 55 9.70 -7.06 5.14
C THR A 55 10.78 -6.31 4.33
N PRO A 56 11.89 -6.98 3.91
CA PRO A 56 13.08 -6.28 3.41
C PRO A 56 12.87 -5.36 2.21
N THR A 57 12.40 -5.87 1.08
CA THR A 57 12.22 -5.09 -0.17
C THR A 57 11.20 -3.98 -0.01
N CYS A 58 10.11 -4.26 0.73
CA CYS A 58 9.04 -3.31 1.02
C CYS A 58 9.54 -2.10 1.80
N SER A 59 10.39 -2.35 2.80
CA SER A 59 10.90 -1.33 3.73
C SER A 59 12.14 -0.61 3.19
N THR A 60 12.94 -1.26 2.34
CA THR A 60 14.20 -0.70 1.85
C THR A 60 14.01 0.11 0.58
N TYR A 61 13.13 -0.31 -0.32
CA TYR A 61 13.04 0.26 -1.66
C TYR A 61 11.67 0.82 -2.00
N GLN A 62 10.60 0.02 -1.86
CA GLN A 62 9.31 0.40 -2.45
C GLN A 62 8.67 1.57 -1.72
N LEU A 63 8.41 1.47 -0.42
CA LEU A 63 7.76 2.55 0.34
C LEU A 63 8.64 3.81 0.40
N PRO A 64 9.95 3.73 0.73
CA PRO A 64 10.80 4.92 0.69
C PRO A 64 10.93 5.56 -0.69
N GLY A 65 10.90 4.76 -1.76
CA GLY A 65 10.98 5.27 -3.13
C GLY A 65 9.73 6.06 -3.54
N PHE A 66 8.53 5.60 -3.18
CA PHE A 66 7.30 6.38 -3.40
C PHE A 66 7.25 7.63 -2.53
N GLU A 67 7.73 7.57 -1.30
CA GLU A 67 7.85 8.75 -0.42
C GLU A 67 8.78 9.81 -1.02
N GLN A 68 9.96 9.42 -1.49
CA GLN A 68 10.92 10.33 -2.13
C GLN A 68 10.38 10.94 -3.43
N GLY A 69 9.67 10.15 -4.23
CA GLY A 69 9.06 10.58 -5.49
C GLY A 69 7.73 11.31 -5.36
N TYR A 70 7.23 11.53 -4.15
CA TYR A 70 5.87 12.03 -3.91
C TYR A 70 5.54 13.30 -4.69
N GLU A 71 6.42 14.31 -4.65
CA GLU A 71 6.21 15.59 -5.34
C GLU A 71 6.25 15.44 -6.87
N ASP A 72 7.06 14.53 -7.41
CA ASP A 72 7.10 14.24 -8.83
C ASP A 72 5.81 13.62 -9.34
N PHE A 73 5.20 12.73 -8.54
CA PHE A 73 3.89 12.18 -8.81
C PHE A 73 2.79 13.26 -8.74
N LYS A 74 2.85 14.13 -7.75
CA LYS A 74 1.93 15.28 -7.63
C LYS A 74 2.01 16.18 -8.87
N ALA A 75 3.21 16.47 -9.36
CA ALA A 75 3.43 17.27 -10.57
C ALA A 75 2.83 16.63 -11.84
N LYS A 76 2.63 15.30 -11.84
CA LYS A 76 1.96 14.55 -12.91
C LYS A 76 0.46 14.37 -12.71
N GLY A 77 -0.15 15.07 -11.77
CA GLY A 77 -1.59 15.06 -11.54
C GLY A 77 -2.10 13.92 -10.66
N ILE A 78 -1.21 13.27 -9.91
CA ILE A 78 -1.61 12.32 -8.87
C ILE A 78 -2.00 13.10 -7.61
N ASP A 79 -3.21 12.91 -7.14
CA ASP A 79 -3.74 13.60 -5.96
C ASP A 79 -3.20 13.04 -4.66
N GLU A 80 -2.99 11.70 -4.61
CA GLU A 80 -2.53 11.03 -3.40
C GLU A 80 -1.83 9.70 -3.70
N ILE A 81 -0.95 9.27 -2.81
CA ILE A 81 -0.27 7.96 -2.89
C ILE A 81 -0.56 7.18 -1.60
N TYR A 82 -0.99 5.94 -1.76
CA TYR A 82 -1.31 5.03 -0.68
C TYR A 82 -0.44 3.77 -0.76
N VAL A 83 0.02 3.30 0.39
CA VAL A 83 0.56 1.95 0.55
C VAL A 83 -0.48 1.06 1.22
N SER A 84 -0.71 -0.13 0.66
CA SER A 84 -1.60 -1.14 1.22
C SER A 84 -0.79 -2.39 1.59
N SER A 85 -1.18 -3.04 2.66
CA SER A 85 -0.67 -4.35 3.06
C SER A 85 -1.71 -5.09 3.90
N VAL A 86 -1.65 -6.42 3.87
CA VAL A 86 -2.48 -7.28 4.74
C VAL A 86 -1.90 -7.27 6.15
N ASN A 87 -1.97 -6.10 6.77
CA ASN A 87 -1.57 -5.81 8.14
C ASN A 87 -2.61 -4.88 8.77
N ASP A 88 -2.73 -4.94 10.08
CA ASP A 88 -3.59 -4.02 10.82
C ASP A 88 -3.02 -2.60 10.90
N SER A 89 -3.83 -1.67 11.37
CA SER A 89 -3.45 -0.25 11.43
C SER A 89 -2.36 0.06 12.46
N PHE A 90 -2.22 -0.72 13.53
CA PHE A 90 -1.12 -0.54 14.49
C PHE A 90 0.22 -0.85 13.82
N VAL A 91 0.30 -1.99 13.13
CA VAL A 91 1.52 -2.40 12.41
C VAL A 91 1.85 -1.41 11.30
N MET A 92 0.86 -0.96 10.52
CA MET A 92 1.07 -0.01 9.42
C MET A 92 1.58 1.33 9.95
N ASN A 93 0.98 1.87 11.01
CA ASN A 93 1.41 3.13 11.61
C ASN A 93 2.84 3.05 12.18
N ALA A 94 3.14 1.99 12.93
CA ALA A 94 4.49 1.77 13.48
C ALA A 94 5.55 1.63 12.37
N TRP A 95 5.21 0.94 11.28
CA TRP A 95 6.10 0.77 10.14
C TRP A 95 6.38 2.11 9.43
N ALA A 96 5.35 2.89 9.13
CA ALA A 96 5.50 4.20 8.52
C ALA A 96 6.35 5.14 9.38
N GLN A 97 6.14 5.13 10.68
CA GLN A 97 6.90 5.94 11.63
C GLN A 97 8.36 5.49 11.70
N HIS A 98 8.61 4.18 11.78
CA HIS A 98 9.97 3.61 11.75
C HIS A 98 10.76 4.04 10.51
N LEU A 99 10.09 4.16 9.36
CA LEU A 99 10.69 4.59 8.10
C LEU A 99 10.67 6.11 7.87
N GLY A 100 10.09 6.88 8.80
CA GLY A 100 10.00 8.34 8.68
C GLY A 100 9.10 8.82 7.54
N ILE A 101 8.08 8.04 7.19
CA ILE A 101 7.12 8.37 6.12
C ILE A 101 6.25 9.55 6.54
N LYS A 102 6.10 10.54 5.67
CA LYS A 102 5.35 11.78 5.94
C LYS A 102 4.21 12.04 4.97
N ASN A 103 4.37 11.65 3.71
CA ASN A 103 3.44 11.99 2.63
C ASN A 103 2.60 10.79 2.18
N VAL A 104 3.21 9.62 1.97
CA VAL A 104 2.50 8.40 1.60
C VAL A 104 1.55 8.00 2.72
N LYS A 105 0.28 7.78 2.37
CA LYS A 105 -0.78 7.39 3.31
C LYS A 105 -0.94 5.88 3.38
N LEU A 106 -1.55 5.39 4.44
CA LEU A 106 -1.63 3.98 4.77
C LEU A 106 -3.03 3.43 4.56
N ILE A 107 -3.13 2.25 3.96
CA ILE A 107 -4.37 1.46 3.89
C ILE A 107 -4.11 0.15 4.65
N PRO A 108 -4.65 0.01 5.87
CA PRO A 108 -4.52 -1.21 6.67
C PRO A 108 -5.53 -2.25 6.18
N ASP A 109 -5.15 -2.99 5.13
CA ASP A 109 -5.98 -4.05 4.53
C ASP A 109 -5.86 -5.37 5.30
N GLY A 110 -6.05 -5.32 6.62
CA GLY A 110 -5.83 -6.45 7.52
C GLY A 110 -6.62 -7.71 7.18
N ASN A 111 -7.80 -7.57 6.57
CA ASN A 111 -8.61 -8.69 6.09
C ASN A 111 -8.25 -9.14 4.67
N GLY A 112 -7.41 -8.39 3.95
CA GLY A 112 -7.05 -8.68 2.56
C GLY A 112 -8.16 -8.39 1.53
N GLU A 113 -9.16 -7.59 1.90
CA GLU A 113 -10.34 -7.33 1.05
C GLU A 113 -9.98 -6.53 -0.19
N LEU A 114 -9.09 -5.54 -0.09
CA LEU A 114 -8.61 -4.78 -1.25
C LEU A 114 -7.73 -5.64 -2.15
N ALA A 115 -6.82 -6.41 -1.56
CA ALA A 115 -5.98 -7.33 -2.32
C ALA A 115 -6.83 -8.38 -3.06
N ASP A 116 -7.87 -8.92 -2.42
CA ASP A 116 -8.79 -9.88 -3.04
C ASP A 116 -9.62 -9.24 -4.17
N ALA A 117 -10.19 -8.06 -3.92
CA ALA A 117 -10.97 -7.32 -4.92
C ALA A 117 -10.16 -7.00 -6.19
N LEU A 118 -8.86 -6.83 -6.08
CA LEU A 118 -7.93 -6.62 -7.19
C LEU A 118 -7.38 -7.94 -7.77
N GLY A 119 -7.74 -9.10 -7.22
CA GLY A 119 -7.21 -10.40 -7.64
C GLY A 119 -5.74 -10.60 -7.25
N MET A 120 -5.27 -9.89 -6.23
CA MET A 120 -3.87 -9.87 -5.79
C MET A 120 -3.63 -10.58 -4.45
N LEU A 121 -4.67 -11.16 -3.86
CA LEU A 121 -4.51 -11.96 -2.63
C LEU A 121 -3.87 -13.31 -2.97
N ALA A 122 -2.79 -13.66 -2.30
CA ALA A 122 -2.05 -14.90 -2.54
C ALA A 122 -1.72 -15.61 -1.22
N ASP A 123 -1.48 -16.92 -1.31
CA ASP A 123 -1.12 -17.75 -0.16
C ASP A 123 0.40 -17.85 -0.04
N PHE A 124 0.94 -17.26 1.01
CA PHE A 124 2.35 -17.32 1.39
C PHE A 124 2.60 -18.24 2.60
N SER A 125 1.74 -19.24 2.80
CA SER A 125 1.83 -20.18 3.94
C SER A 125 3.12 -20.98 3.96
N VAL A 126 3.76 -21.18 2.80
CA VAL A 126 5.07 -21.85 2.70
C VAL A 126 6.14 -21.16 3.55
N ILE A 127 6.08 -19.84 3.67
CA ILE A 127 6.97 -19.04 4.52
C ILE A 127 6.26 -18.53 5.78
N THR A 128 5.14 -19.17 6.15
CA THR A 128 4.34 -18.86 7.35
C THR A 128 3.74 -17.45 7.40
N PHE A 129 3.59 -16.79 6.26
CA PHE A 129 2.94 -15.48 6.17
C PHE A 129 1.41 -15.57 6.08
N GLY A 130 0.86 -16.75 5.71
CA GLY A 130 -0.56 -16.90 5.42
C GLY A 130 -0.96 -16.16 4.13
N LYS A 131 -2.20 -15.68 4.08
CA LYS A 131 -2.66 -14.89 2.93
C LYS A 131 -2.16 -13.46 3.01
N ARG A 132 -1.52 -13.00 1.95
CA ARG A 132 -0.96 -11.64 1.82
C ARG A 132 -1.22 -11.11 0.42
N SER A 133 -0.99 -9.81 0.23
CA SER A 133 -1.00 -9.22 -1.10
C SER A 133 0.24 -9.59 -1.88
N LYS A 134 0.09 -9.84 -3.19
CA LYS A 134 1.21 -9.76 -4.13
C LYS A 134 1.73 -8.34 -4.19
N ARG A 135 2.94 -8.16 -4.74
CA ARG A 135 3.53 -6.84 -4.98
C ARG A 135 2.99 -6.25 -6.29
N PHE A 136 2.42 -5.06 -6.22
CA PHE A 136 1.92 -4.33 -7.37
C PHE A 136 1.83 -2.84 -7.10
N ALA A 137 1.64 -2.05 -8.16
CA ALA A 137 1.14 -0.68 -8.08
C ALA A 137 0.01 -0.48 -9.09
N VAL A 138 -0.97 0.33 -8.76
CA VAL A 138 -2.07 0.69 -9.65
C VAL A 138 -2.32 2.18 -9.63
N VAL A 139 -2.68 2.73 -10.80
CA VAL A 139 -3.24 4.07 -10.91
C VAL A 139 -4.75 3.93 -10.92
N ILE A 140 -5.41 4.61 -9.99
CA ILE A 140 -6.87 4.61 -9.82
C ILE A 140 -7.38 6.00 -10.10
N ASN A 141 -8.39 6.11 -10.93
CA ASN A 141 -9.08 7.36 -11.21
C ASN A 141 -10.56 7.21 -10.86
N ASP A 142 -11.04 8.00 -9.90
CA ASP A 142 -12.42 7.97 -9.41
C ASP A 142 -12.92 6.54 -9.10
N GLY A 143 -12.09 5.76 -8.38
CA GLY A 143 -12.41 4.39 -7.98
C GLY A 143 -12.28 3.32 -9.07
N VAL A 144 -11.79 3.68 -10.27
CA VAL A 144 -11.56 2.74 -11.37
C VAL A 144 -10.06 2.60 -11.64
N VAL A 145 -9.57 1.37 -11.75
CA VAL A 145 -8.16 1.10 -12.08
C VAL A 145 -7.88 1.46 -13.54
N GLU A 146 -7.05 2.47 -13.77
CA GLU A 146 -6.62 2.87 -15.13
C GLU A 146 -5.42 2.07 -15.63
N LYS A 147 -4.42 1.88 -14.77
CA LYS A 147 -3.19 1.14 -15.09
C LYS A 147 -2.79 0.23 -13.94
N ALA A 148 -2.17 -0.88 -14.29
CA ALA A 148 -1.67 -1.85 -13.33
C ALA A 148 -0.21 -2.23 -13.64
N PHE A 149 0.61 -2.30 -12.61
CA PHE A 149 2.02 -2.66 -12.61
C PHE A 149 2.19 -3.81 -11.63
N VAL A 150 2.08 -5.03 -12.13
CA VAL A 150 2.10 -6.25 -11.30
C VAL A 150 3.44 -6.94 -11.45
N GLU A 151 4.11 -7.21 -10.34
CA GLU A 151 5.34 -8.00 -10.38
C GLU A 151 5.03 -9.45 -10.77
N PRO A 152 5.97 -10.11 -11.47
CA PRO A 152 5.81 -11.53 -11.78
C PRO A 152 5.76 -12.35 -10.49
N ASP A 153 5.29 -13.60 -10.60
CA ASP A 153 5.33 -14.52 -9.48
C ASP A 153 6.79 -14.84 -9.10
N ALA A 154 7.01 -15.02 -7.80
CA ALA A 154 8.31 -15.39 -7.26
C ALA A 154 8.80 -16.72 -7.83
N THR A 155 10.10 -16.80 -8.04
CA THR A 155 10.79 -18.01 -8.51
C THR A 155 11.97 -18.32 -7.59
N ASP A 156 12.59 -19.52 -7.72
CA ASP A 156 13.80 -19.85 -6.97
C ASP A 156 14.97 -18.90 -7.29
N ALA A 157 15.00 -18.35 -8.50
CA ALA A 157 16.02 -17.40 -8.95
C ALA A 157 15.74 -15.97 -8.51
N ASP A 158 14.47 -15.62 -8.35
CA ASP A 158 14.01 -14.31 -7.88
C ASP A 158 12.82 -14.49 -6.90
N PRO A 159 13.12 -14.67 -5.63
CA PRO A 159 12.10 -14.96 -4.62
C PRO A 159 11.27 -13.75 -4.21
N ASP A 160 11.69 -12.53 -4.55
CA ASP A 160 10.97 -11.29 -4.21
C ASP A 160 11.08 -10.26 -5.36
N PRO A 161 10.41 -10.51 -6.51
CA PRO A 161 10.52 -9.66 -7.68
C PRO A 161 10.16 -8.21 -7.40
N TYR A 162 11.00 -7.29 -7.90
CA TYR A 162 10.79 -5.86 -7.74
C TYR A 162 11.40 -5.08 -8.93
N GLY A 163 10.58 -4.32 -9.61
CA GLY A 163 11.00 -3.51 -10.76
C GLY A 163 9.81 -2.92 -11.51
N VAL A 164 8.84 -3.76 -11.85
CA VAL A 164 7.64 -3.34 -12.60
C VAL A 164 6.82 -2.34 -11.79
N SER A 165 6.64 -2.58 -10.50
CA SER A 165 5.90 -1.72 -9.56
C SER A 165 6.78 -0.67 -8.88
N SER A 166 8.02 -0.49 -9.31
CA SER A 166 8.91 0.52 -8.74
C SER A 166 8.41 1.94 -9.02
N PRO A 167 8.64 2.90 -8.12
CA PRO A 167 8.21 4.27 -8.32
C PRO A 167 8.78 4.89 -9.61
N GLU A 168 10.02 4.56 -9.99
CA GLU A 168 10.65 5.06 -11.21
C GLU A 168 9.93 4.56 -12.46
N ASN A 169 9.56 3.27 -12.50
CA ASN A 169 8.84 2.69 -13.62
C ASN A 169 7.40 3.23 -13.70
N VAL A 170 6.71 3.32 -12.57
CA VAL A 170 5.37 3.89 -12.50
C VAL A 170 5.38 5.35 -12.95
N LEU A 171 6.31 6.16 -12.45
CA LEU A 171 6.43 7.58 -12.79
C LEU A 171 6.70 7.82 -14.27
N LYS A 172 7.53 6.98 -14.91
CA LYS A 172 7.78 7.03 -16.37
C LYS A 172 6.56 6.66 -17.19
N SER A 173 5.72 5.79 -16.67
CA SER A 173 4.59 5.20 -17.40
C SER A 173 3.30 6.04 -17.29
N ILE A 174 3.24 6.99 -16.39
CA ILE A 174 2.15 7.95 -16.27
C ILE A 174 2.53 9.28 -16.96
N SER A 175 1.61 9.78 -17.72
CA SER A 175 1.76 11.05 -18.45
C SER A 175 1.05 12.19 -17.73
#